data_e63c7eb06e17d25d80be2bb8da6538c9
#
_entry.id   e63c7eb06e17d25d80be2bb8da6538c9
#
_cell.length_a   1.000
_cell.length_b   1.000
_cell.length_c   1.000
_cell.angle_alpha   90.00
_cell.angle_beta   90.00
_cell.angle_gamma   90.00
#
_symmetry.space_group_name_H-M   'P 1'
#
loop_
_entity.id
_entity.type
_entity.pdbx_description
1 polymer ?
#
loop_
_entity_poly.entity_id
_entity_poly.type
_entity_poly.pdbx_seq_one_letter_code
_entity_poly.pdbx_strand_id
1 'polypeptide(L)'
;MQSFSQHGQDAFVYETFFKSKDGQGYFVDVGAYDGVTFSNSLFFERHLGWSGICIEPLPAAFEKLRGSRTAVCLNCAVADRDGKGEFVDVDMPNFGKMYSGLRAEYDQRHVQILNAYMTGARLIEVPLRRLADILDENGVRKIDYLSVDKEGGELKILKSIDLKSYDVRVISVENNYKDAAISDHLLGFGYRLIKTFAGFDELYAK
;
A
#
# COMPACT_ATOMS: atom_id res chain seq x y z
N MET A 1 -1.62 21.88 7.96
CA MET A 1 -1.73 20.49 8.39
C MET A 1 -0.42 19.79 8.05
N GLN A 2 0.15 18.96 8.91
CA GLN A 2 1.37 18.21 8.62
C GLN A 2 1.00 16.99 7.79
N SER A 3 1.58 16.85 6.58
CA SER A 3 1.48 15.65 5.74
C SER A 3 2.66 14.73 6.02
N PHE A 4 2.44 13.42 5.94
CA PHE A 4 3.47 12.39 6.09
C PHE A 4 3.75 11.67 4.77
N SER A 5 2.79 11.68 3.85
CA SER A 5 2.94 11.03 2.54
C SER A 5 3.91 11.78 1.63
N GLN A 6 4.48 11.07 0.65
CA GLN A 6 5.52 11.60 -0.24
C GLN A 6 5.03 12.80 -1.08
N HIS A 7 3.78 12.76 -1.53
CA HIS A 7 3.22 13.76 -2.46
C HIS A 7 1.95 14.43 -1.93
N GLY A 8 1.66 14.34 -0.61
CA GLY A 8 0.51 14.98 0.03
C GLY A 8 -0.80 14.21 -0.17
N GLN A 9 -0.74 12.90 -0.44
CA GLN A 9 -1.92 12.05 -0.60
C GLN A 9 -2.79 12.06 0.66
N ASP A 10 -2.21 11.87 1.84
CA ASP A 10 -2.90 11.86 3.14
C ASP A 10 -3.65 13.18 3.40
N ALA A 11 -2.99 14.31 3.17
CA ALA A 11 -3.59 15.63 3.33
C ALA A 11 -4.79 15.83 2.37
N PHE A 12 -4.61 15.46 1.10
CA PHE A 12 -5.67 15.58 0.10
C PHE A 12 -6.86 14.67 0.41
N VAL A 13 -6.61 13.42 0.78
CA VAL A 13 -7.65 12.45 1.16
C VAL A 13 -8.43 12.95 2.37
N TYR A 14 -7.76 13.46 3.39
CA TYR A 14 -8.43 14.05 4.55
C TYR A 14 -9.32 15.24 4.16
N GLU A 15 -8.76 16.25 3.49
CA GLU A 15 -9.48 17.47 3.16
C GLU A 15 -10.69 17.21 2.23
N THR A 16 -10.56 16.24 1.33
CA THR A 16 -11.60 15.97 0.32
C THR A 16 -12.71 15.06 0.87
N PHE A 17 -12.36 14.04 1.66
CA PHE A 17 -13.31 12.98 1.99
C PHE A 17 -13.65 12.87 3.47
N PHE A 18 -12.77 13.34 4.37
CA PHE A 18 -12.89 13.02 5.78
C PHE A 18 -12.86 14.23 6.72
N LYS A 19 -12.69 15.45 6.22
CA LYS A 19 -12.64 16.66 7.04
C LYS A 19 -13.90 16.89 7.90
N SER A 20 -15.06 16.52 7.38
CA SER A 20 -16.35 16.60 8.06
C SER A 20 -16.87 15.23 8.53
N LYS A 21 -16.02 14.22 8.55
CA LYS A 21 -16.39 12.90 9.06
C LYS A 21 -16.35 12.91 10.58
N ASP A 22 -17.51 12.70 11.20
CA ASP A 22 -17.57 12.41 12.62
C ASP A 22 -17.21 10.95 12.89
N GLY A 23 -16.43 10.72 13.96
CA GLY A 23 -16.06 9.39 14.41
C GLY A 23 -14.80 8.81 13.79
N GLN A 24 -14.48 7.61 14.25
CA GLN A 24 -13.28 6.89 13.83
C GLN A 24 -13.43 6.28 12.45
N GLY A 25 -12.32 6.21 11.71
CA GLY A 25 -12.20 5.51 10.46
C GLY A 25 -11.28 4.29 10.55
N TYR A 26 -11.20 3.56 9.45
CA TYR A 26 -10.33 2.41 9.33
C TYR A 26 -9.50 2.48 8.04
N PHE A 27 -8.19 2.29 8.18
CA PHE A 27 -7.29 2.26 7.04
C PHE A 27 -6.64 0.88 6.87
N VAL A 28 -6.21 0.60 5.64
CA VAL A 28 -5.34 -0.54 5.31
C VAL A 28 -4.19 0.01 4.47
N ASP A 29 -2.96 -0.28 4.88
CA ASP A 29 -1.73 0.22 4.27
C ASP A 29 -0.86 -0.96 3.85
N VAL A 30 -0.82 -1.23 2.55
CA VAL A 30 -0.05 -2.32 1.94
C VAL A 30 1.25 -1.76 1.38
N GLY A 31 2.39 -2.19 1.93
CA GLY A 31 3.70 -1.61 1.67
C GLY A 31 4.01 -0.47 2.64
N ALA A 32 3.71 -0.68 3.94
CA ALA A 32 3.80 0.38 4.95
C ALA A 32 5.23 0.75 5.35
N TYR A 33 6.25 0.07 4.83
CA TYR A 33 7.67 0.30 5.08
C TYR A 33 8.00 0.38 6.57
N ASP A 34 8.63 1.48 7.03
CA ASP A 34 8.96 1.70 8.46
C ASP A 34 7.83 2.33 9.26
N GLY A 35 6.68 2.55 8.63
CA GLY A 35 5.47 3.13 9.21
C GLY A 35 5.45 4.64 9.33
N VAL A 36 6.54 5.32 8.99
CA VAL A 36 6.70 6.79 9.14
C VAL A 36 7.11 7.46 7.83
N THR A 37 8.16 6.93 7.20
CA THR A 37 8.73 7.53 5.99
C THR A 37 7.75 7.43 4.84
N PHE A 38 7.31 8.55 4.30
CA PHE A 38 6.33 8.68 3.21
C PHE A 38 5.00 7.96 3.43
N SER A 39 4.61 7.77 4.71
CA SER A 39 3.41 7.01 5.03
C SER A 39 2.12 7.68 4.59
N ASN A 40 1.32 6.98 3.79
CA ASN A 40 0.01 7.41 3.35
C ASN A 40 -1.06 7.34 4.45
N SER A 41 -0.83 6.55 5.52
CA SER A 41 -1.82 6.26 6.55
C SER A 41 -1.52 6.85 7.93
N LEU A 42 -0.27 7.26 8.21
CA LEU A 42 0.16 7.73 9.54
C LEU A 42 -0.63 8.94 10.05
N PHE A 43 -1.01 9.85 9.14
CA PHE A 43 -1.83 11.02 9.48
C PHE A 43 -3.15 10.61 10.12
N PHE A 44 -3.83 9.64 9.54
CA PHE A 44 -5.14 9.17 10.02
C PHE A 44 -5.03 8.51 11.39
N GLU A 45 -3.98 7.73 11.63
CA GLU A 45 -3.73 7.15 12.94
C GLU A 45 -3.42 8.21 14.00
N ARG A 46 -2.41 9.07 13.75
CA ARG A 46 -1.90 10.00 14.76
C ARG A 46 -2.81 11.18 15.05
N HIS A 47 -3.47 11.73 14.03
CA HIS A 47 -4.26 12.95 14.17
C HIS A 47 -5.75 12.72 14.30
N LEU A 48 -6.25 11.60 13.76
CA LEU A 48 -7.68 11.29 13.80
C LEU A 48 -8.02 10.10 14.68
N GLY A 49 -7.02 9.41 15.24
CA GLY A 49 -7.22 8.23 16.10
C GLY A 49 -7.83 7.03 15.35
N TRP A 50 -7.63 6.96 14.03
CA TRP A 50 -8.14 5.84 13.26
C TRP A 50 -7.42 4.55 13.61
N SER A 51 -8.14 3.44 13.56
CA SER A 51 -7.56 2.09 13.60
C SER A 51 -7.20 1.62 12.20
N GLY A 52 -6.36 0.61 12.10
CA GLY A 52 -6.01 0.07 10.78
C GLY A 52 -5.07 -1.13 10.82
N ILE A 53 -4.68 -1.56 9.62
CA ILE A 53 -3.70 -2.62 9.38
C ILE A 53 -2.58 -2.04 8.51
N CYS A 54 -1.34 -2.26 8.93
CA CYS A 54 -0.12 -1.98 8.17
C CYS A 54 0.57 -3.29 7.81
N ILE A 55 0.91 -3.47 6.54
CA ILE A 55 1.51 -4.72 6.04
C ILE A 55 2.85 -4.41 5.39
N GLU A 56 3.90 -5.09 5.84
CA GLU A 56 5.27 -4.90 5.34
C GLU A 56 6.03 -6.23 5.32
N PRO A 57 6.49 -6.70 4.15
CA PRO A 57 7.21 -7.96 4.03
C PRO A 57 8.66 -7.92 4.51
N LEU A 58 9.35 -6.78 4.38
CA LEU A 58 10.78 -6.69 4.69
C LEU A 58 11.01 -6.69 6.22
N PRO A 59 11.66 -7.72 6.81
CA PRO A 59 11.74 -7.86 8.27
C PRO A 59 12.36 -6.64 8.97
N ALA A 60 13.39 -6.04 8.38
CA ALA A 60 14.07 -4.89 8.97
C ALA A 60 13.19 -3.61 8.98
N ALA A 61 12.36 -3.42 7.96
CA ALA A 61 11.38 -2.33 7.89
C ALA A 61 10.21 -2.63 8.86
N PHE A 62 9.73 -3.87 8.88
CA PHE A 62 8.67 -4.32 9.78
C PHE A 62 8.99 -4.11 11.27
N GLU A 63 10.23 -4.35 11.70
CA GLU A 63 10.61 -4.11 13.10
C GLU A 63 10.49 -2.61 13.48
N LYS A 64 10.78 -1.71 12.55
CA LYS A 64 10.57 -0.27 12.73
C LYS A 64 9.07 0.09 12.70
N LEU A 65 8.35 -0.45 11.74
CA LEU A 65 6.89 -0.30 11.60
C LEU A 65 6.18 -0.67 12.90
N ARG A 66 6.45 -1.84 13.44
CA ARG A 66 5.86 -2.36 14.68
C ARG A 66 6.16 -1.46 15.89
N GLY A 67 7.31 -0.81 15.90
CA GLY A 67 7.70 0.13 16.97
C GLY A 67 7.14 1.55 16.82
N SER A 68 6.67 1.91 15.61
CA SER A 68 6.24 3.28 15.29
C SER A 68 4.71 3.46 15.19
N ARG A 69 3.96 2.35 15.06
CA ARG A 69 2.51 2.35 14.81
C ARG A 69 1.75 1.62 15.93
N THR A 70 0.51 2.05 16.16
CA THR A 70 -0.45 1.37 17.05
C THR A 70 -1.44 0.48 16.30
N ALA A 71 -1.50 0.62 14.98
CA ALA A 71 -2.25 -0.25 14.09
C ALA A 71 -1.79 -1.70 14.18
N VAL A 72 -2.61 -2.64 13.71
CA VAL A 72 -2.21 -4.04 13.53
C VAL A 72 -1.10 -4.10 12.48
N CYS A 73 0.09 -4.59 12.86
CA CYS A 73 1.23 -4.70 11.95
C CYS A 73 1.45 -6.16 11.57
N LEU A 74 1.57 -6.45 10.27
CA LEU A 74 1.74 -7.81 9.74
C LEU A 74 3.01 -7.92 8.89
N ASN A 75 3.87 -8.91 9.21
CA ASN A 75 5.08 -9.16 8.44
C ASN A 75 4.82 -10.21 7.35
N CYS A 76 4.28 -9.79 6.24
CA CYS A 76 4.03 -10.61 5.06
C CYS A 76 3.95 -9.75 3.80
N ALA A 77 4.11 -10.37 2.64
CA ALA A 77 3.75 -9.75 1.37
C ALA A 77 2.29 -10.08 1.02
N VAL A 78 1.55 -9.07 0.56
CA VAL A 78 0.22 -9.31 0.01
C VAL A 78 0.36 -9.83 -1.42
N ALA A 79 -0.32 -10.94 -1.71
CA ALA A 79 -0.29 -11.63 -2.99
C ALA A 79 -1.68 -12.20 -3.34
N ASP A 80 -1.79 -12.83 -4.51
CA ASP A 80 -2.99 -13.53 -4.97
C ASP A 80 -3.18 -14.93 -4.34
N ARG A 81 -2.22 -15.37 -3.51
CA ARG A 81 -2.20 -16.68 -2.85
C ARG A 81 -1.49 -16.62 -1.50
N ASP A 82 -1.76 -17.59 -0.67
CA ASP A 82 -0.98 -17.86 0.54
C ASP A 82 0.27 -18.71 0.23
N GLY A 83 1.23 -18.71 1.14
CA GLY A 83 2.44 -19.48 1.04
C GLY A 83 3.71 -18.71 1.32
N LYS A 84 4.72 -18.92 0.50
CA LYS A 84 6.01 -18.24 0.58
C LYS A 84 6.42 -17.72 -0.80
N GLY A 85 7.16 -16.62 -0.81
CA GLY A 85 7.66 -16.00 -2.02
C GLY A 85 9.08 -15.48 -1.88
N GLU A 86 9.79 -15.44 -3.01
CA GLU A 86 11.09 -14.77 -3.10
C GLU A 86 10.88 -13.25 -3.14
N PHE A 87 11.48 -12.56 -2.18
CA PHE A 87 11.45 -11.12 -2.07
C PHE A 87 12.88 -10.57 -2.27
N VAL A 88 13.01 -9.57 -3.10
CA VAL A 88 14.30 -8.92 -3.36
C VAL A 88 14.42 -7.74 -2.41
N ASP A 89 15.31 -7.86 -1.43
CA ASP A 89 15.69 -6.79 -0.52
C ASP A 89 16.78 -5.95 -1.18
N VAL A 90 16.43 -4.76 -1.65
CA VAL A 90 17.27 -3.90 -2.50
C VAL A 90 17.80 -2.72 -1.70
N ASP A 91 19.06 -2.36 -1.94
CA ASP A 91 19.67 -1.09 -1.49
C ASP A 91 19.72 -0.09 -2.65
N MET A 92 18.96 1.01 -2.52
CA MET A 92 18.94 2.09 -3.49
C MET A 92 19.51 3.38 -2.88
N PRO A 93 20.43 4.09 -3.56
CA PRO A 93 20.88 5.41 -3.13
C PRO A 93 19.69 6.36 -2.96
N ASN A 94 19.64 7.07 -1.82
CA ASN A 94 18.60 8.04 -1.46
C ASN A 94 17.21 7.47 -1.16
N PHE A 95 16.90 6.24 -1.56
CA PHE A 95 15.58 5.60 -1.36
C PHE A 95 15.63 4.39 -0.41
N GLY A 96 16.84 4.00 0.05
CA GLY A 96 17.00 2.88 0.97
C GLY A 96 16.45 1.57 0.40
N LYS A 97 15.45 1.01 1.05
CA LYS A 97 14.83 -0.29 0.70
C LYS A 97 13.50 -0.17 -0.04
N MET A 98 13.07 1.02 -0.42
CA MET A 98 11.71 1.26 -0.96
C MET A 98 11.45 0.55 -2.28
N TYR A 99 12.49 0.26 -3.07
CA TYR A 99 12.38 -0.50 -4.32
C TYR A 99 12.40 -2.03 -4.13
N SER A 100 12.30 -2.50 -2.88
CA SER A 100 12.24 -3.93 -2.57
C SER A 100 10.85 -4.49 -2.86
N GLY A 101 10.78 -5.70 -3.45
CA GLY A 101 9.51 -6.26 -3.86
C GLY A 101 9.56 -7.77 -4.13
N LEU A 102 8.41 -8.36 -4.42
CA LEU A 102 8.33 -9.75 -4.84
C LEU A 102 8.97 -9.93 -6.21
N ARG A 103 9.98 -10.80 -6.29
CA ARG A 103 10.73 -11.05 -7.53
C ARG A 103 9.83 -11.40 -8.72
N ALA A 104 8.79 -12.19 -8.47
CA ALA A 104 7.86 -12.64 -9.50
C ALA A 104 6.92 -11.54 -10.03
N GLU A 105 6.91 -10.36 -9.41
CA GLU A 105 6.01 -9.25 -9.74
C GLU A 105 6.72 -8.05 -10.33
N TYR A 106 8.06 -8.08 -10.39
CA TYR A 106 8.81 -7.01 -11.02
C TYR A 106 8.53 -6.94 -12.53
N ASP A 107 8.14 -5.75 -12.97
CA ASP A 107 8.09 -5.38 -14.39
C ASP A 107 9.52 -5.24 -14.96
N GLN A 108 9.67 -5.41 -16.28
CA GLN A 108 10.99 -5.25 -16.93
C GLN A 108 11.61 -3.86 -16.71
N ARG A 109 10.78 -2.82 -16.64
CA ARG A 109 11.24 -1.44 -16.38
C ARG A 109 11.76 -1.29 -14.95
N HIS A 110 11.11 -1.94 -13.98
CA HIS A 110 11.59 -1.99 -12.60
C HIS A 110 12.97 -2.66 -12.54
N VAL A 111 13.12 -3.81 -13.19
CA VAL A 111 14.39 -4.53 -13.28
C VAL A 111 15.49 -3.66 -13.93
N GLN A 112 15.16 -2.87 -14.97
CA GLN A 112 16.12 -1.94 -15.60
C GLN A 112 16.56 -0.85 -14.62
N ILE A 113 15.64 -0.27 -13.84
CA ILE A 113 15.97 0.73 -12.81
C ILE A 113 16.87 0.11 -11.75
N LEU A 114 16.54 -1.07 -11.24
CA LEU A 114 17.39 -1.76 -10.27
C LEU A 114 18.80 -1.99 -10.80
N ASN A 115 18.93 -2.55 -12.02
CA ASN A 115 20.22 -2.82 -12.63
C ASN A 115 21.06 -1.55 -12.86
N ALA A 116 20.42 -0.41 -13.06
CA ALA A 116 21.10 0.86 -13.28
C ALA A 116 21.57 1.54 -11.99
N TYR A 117 20.84 1.40 -10.90
CA TYR A 117 21.01 2.26 -9.73
C TYR A 117 21.19 1.52 -8.39
N MET A 118 20.82 0.23 -8.26
CA MET A 118 20.99 -0.47 -7.00
C MET A 118 22.47 -0.62 -6.62
N THR A 119 22.75 -0.50 -5.33
CA THR A 119 24.10 -0.71 -4.76
C THR A 119 24.24 -2.07 -4.10
N GLY A 120 23.15 -2.76 -3.87
CA GLY A 120 23.12 -4.12 -3.34
C GLY A 120 21.71 -4.72 -3.42
N ALA A 121 21.66 -6.04 -3.46
CA ALA A 121 20.41 -6.77 -3.36
C ALA A 121 20.66 -8.15 -2.76
N ARG A 122 19.68 -8.67 -2.05
CA ARG A 122 19.66 -10.06 -1.57
C ARG A 122 18.27 -10.64 -1.72
N LEU A 123 18.19 -11.94 -1.97
CA LEU A 123 16.94 -12.68 -1.95
C LEU A 123 16.66 -13.16 -0.52
N ILE A 124 15.44 -12.93 -0.08
CA ILE A 124 14.90 -13.47 1.16
C ILE A 124 13.57 -14.18 0.88
N GLU A 125 13.20 -15.12 1.70
CA GLU A 125 11.88 -15.74 1.66
C GLU A 125 10.95 -15.00 2.62
N VAL A 126 9.75 -14.62 2.14
CA VAL A 126 8.73 -13.96 2.95
C VAL A 126 7.41 -14.70 2.89
N PRO A 127 6.59 -14.65 3.96
CA PRO A 127 5.22 -15.16 3.91
C PRO A 127 4.40 -14.39 2.88
N LEU A 128 3.57 -15.10 2.12
CA LEU A 128 2.56 -14.54 1.21
C LEU A 128 1.19 -14.70 1.84
N ARG A 129 0.34 -13.67 1.75
CA ARG A 129 -1.02 -13.71 2.23
C ARG A 129 -1.97 -12.97 1.29
N ARG A 130 -3.17 -13.49 1.12
CA ARG A 130 -4.23 -12.78 0.40
C ARG A 130 -4.79 -11.66 1.26
N LEU A 131 -5.04 -10.49 0.65
CA LEU A 131 -5.60 -9.36 1.38
C LEU A 131 -6.98 -9.69 1.98
N ALA A 132 -7.82 -10.42 1.25
CA ALA A 132 -9.12 -10.85 1.73
C ALA A 132 -9.03 -11.66 3.04
N ASP A 133 -8.08 -12.62 3.13
CA ASP A 133 -7.93 -13.43 4.34
C ASP A 133 -7.44 -12.59 5.53
N ILE A 134 -6.53 -11.65 5.28
CA ILE A 134 -6.08 -10.70 6.30
C ILE A 134 -7.25 -9.88 6.83
N LEU A 135 -8.10 -9.36 5.95
CA LEU A 135 -9.27 -8.56 6.33
C LEU A 135 -10.29 -9.39 7.12
N ASP A 136 -10.56 -10.62 6.67
CA ASP A 136 -11.53 -11.52 7.31
C ASP A 136 -11.08 -11.93 8.71
N GLU A 137 -9.81 -12.29 8.90
CA GLU A 137 -9.23 -12.64 10.20
C GLU A 137 -9.27 -11.48 11.20
N ASN A 138 -9.19 -10.24 10.72
CA ASN A 138 -9.28 -9.04 11.55
C ASN A 138 -10.72 -8.49 11.66
N GLY A 139 -11.73 -9.17 11.10
CA GLY A 139 -13.12 -8.76 11.15
C GLY A 139 -13.42 -7.48 10.37
N VAL A 140 -12.60 -7.13 9.38
CA VAL A 140 -12.71 -5.89 8.62
C VAL A 140 -13.62 -6.08 7.42
N ARG A 141 -14.69 -5.26 7.32
CA ARG A 141 -15.59 -5.21 6.17
C ARG A 141 -15.71 -3.81 5.58
N LYS A 142 -15.36 -2.80 6.37
CA LYS A 142 -15.40 -1.41 5.95
C LYS A 142 -14.00 -0.81 6.06
N ILE A 143 -13.56 -0.19 4.97
CA ILE A 143 -12.25 0.46 4.85
C ILE A 143 -12.49 1.87 4.35
N ASP A 144 -12.20 2.86 5.16
CA ASP A 144 -12.31 4.26 4.75
C ASP A 144 -11.19 4.64 3.78
N TYR A 145 -9.97 4.13 4.01
CA TYR A 145 -8.82 4.39 3.16
C TYR A 145 -7.93 3.14 2.97
N LEU A 146 -7.81 2.68 1.72
CA LEU A 146 -6.90 1.62 1.30
C LEU A 146 -5.73 2.24 0.53
N SER A 147 -4.51 2.04 1.01
CA SER A 147 -3.27 2.39 0.30
C SER A 147 -2.61 1.10 -0.21
N VAL A 148 -2.26 1.05 -1.49
CA VAL A 148 -1.56 -0.06 -2.13
C VAL A 148 -0.34 0.47 -2.85
N ASP A 149 0.83 0.27 -2.24
CA ASP A 149 2.12 0.75 -2.71
C ASP A 149 3.17 -0.33 -2.36
N LYS A 150 3.47 -1.21 -3.31
CA LYS A 150 4.31 -2.39 -3.02
C LYS A 150 5.36 -2.73 -4.08
N GLU A 151 5.63 -1.81 -4.98
CA GLU A 151 6.65 -1.96 -6.01
C GLU A 151 6.37 -3.15 -6.98
N GLY A 152 5.14 -3.19 -7.48
CA GLY A 152 4.68 -4.13 -8.49
C GLY A 152 3.60 -5.11 -8.02
N GLY A 153 2.69 -5.47 -8.94
CA GLY A 153 1.59 -6.40 -8.68
C GLY A 153 0.36 -5.78 -8.00
N GLU A 154 0.23 -4.46 -7.95
CA GLU A 154 -0.89 -3.73 -7.34
C GLU A 154 -2.23 -4.19 -7.91
N LEU A 155 -2.31 -4.40 -9.23
CA LEU A 155 -3.51 -4.93 -9.88
C LEU A 155 -3.91 -6.31 -9.35
N LYS A 156 -2.93 -7.17 -9.03
CA LYS A 156 -3.22 -8.50 -8.46
C LYS A 156 -3.83 -8.40 -7.07
N ILE A 157 -3.34 -7.46 -6.25
CA ILE A 157 -3.91 -7.17 -4.93
C ILE A 157 -5.36 -6.70 -5.09
N LEU A 158 -5.59 -5.71 -5.95
CA LEU A 158 -6.92 -5.17 -6.19
C LEU A 158 -7.90 -6.23 -6.71
N LYS A 159 -7.42 -7.18 -7.51
CA LYS A 159 -8.22 -8.32 -7.99
C LYS A 159 -8.41 -9.43 -6.95
N SER A 160 -7.56 -9.52 -5.92
CA SER A 160 -7.66 -10.52 -4.86
C SER A 160 -8.71 -10.20 -3.81
N ILE A 161 -9.26 -8.99 -3.82
CA ILE A 161 -10.33 -8.52 -2.92
C ILE A 161 -11.60 -8.28 -3.72
N ASP A 162 -12.72 -8.84 -3.27
CA ASP A 162 -14.02 -8.55 -3.85
C ASP A 162 -14.55 -7.19 -3.35
N LEU A 163 -14.35 -6.15 -4.15
CA LEU A 163 -14.81 -4.79 -3.86
C LEU A 163 -16.34 -4.61 -3.80
N LYS A 164 -17.13 -5.68 -3.98
CA LYS A 164 -18.57 -5.70 -3.67
C LYS A 164 -18.83 -6.18 -2.26
N SER A 165 -17.99 -7.07 -1.74
CA SER A 165 -18.12 -7.64 -0.40
C SER A 165 -17.46 -6.77 0.68
N TYR A 166 -16.53 -5.91 0.30
CA TYR A 166 -15.88 -4.94 1.19
C TYR A 166 -16.28 -3.52 0.82
N ASP A 167 -16.74 -2.75 1.82
CA ASP A 167 -17.04 -1.32 1.66
C ASP A 167 -15.75 -0.50 1.73
N VAL A 168 -15.10 -0.33 0.59
CA VAL A 168 -13.87 0.48 0.47
C VAL A 168 -14.23 1.83 -0.11
N ARG A 169 -14.00 2.92 0.64
CA ARG A 169 -14.43 4.27 0.23
C ARG A 169 -13.43 4.98 -0.67
N VAL A 170 -12.15 4.96 -0.29
CA VAL A 170 -11.07 5.63 -1.01
C VAL A 170 -9.91 4.66 -1.20
N ILE A 171 -9.36 4.59 -2.39
CA ILE A 171 -8.22 3.74 -2.75
C ILE A 171 -7.11 4.63 -3.32
N SER A 172 -5.92 4.59 -2.73
CA SER A 172 -4.69 5.07 -3.33
C SER A 172 -3.90 3.88 -3.85
N VAL A 173 -3.43 3.96 -5.08
CA VAL A 173 -2.64 2.89 -5.69
C VAL A 173 -1.46 3.47 -6.46
N GLU A 174 -0.27 2.92 -6.21
CA GLU A 174 0.90 3.23 -7.01
C GLU A 174 0.76 2.61 -8.41
N ASN A 175 0.90 3.42 -9.45
CA ASN A 175 0.82 3.01 -10.85
C ASN A 175 2.01 3.55 -11.64
N ASN A 176 3.21 3.17 -11.23
CA ASN A 176 4.49 3.61 -11.78
C ASN A 176 4.56 3.44 -13.31
N TYR A 177 3.86 2.44 -13.84
CA TYR A 177 3.93 2.07 -15.25
C TYR A 177 2.71 2.47 -16.06
N LYS A 178 1.77 3.20 -15.45
CA LYS A 178 0.53 3.67 -16.08
C LYS A 178 -0.25 2.51 -16.70
N ASP A 179 -0.41 1.43 -15.92
CA ASP A 179 -1.20 0.28 -16.33
C ASP A 179 -2.69 0.63 -16.32
N ALA A 180 -3.26 0.74 -17.52
CA ALA A 180 -4.68 1.05 -17.69
C ALA A 180 -5.60 -0.01 -17.05
N ALA A 181 -5.12 -1.24 -16.87
CA ALA A 181 -5.91 -2.32 -16.27
C ALA A 181 -6.25 -2.06 -14.78
N ILE A 182 -5.47 -1.24 -14.05
CA ILE A 182 -5.81 -0.78 -12.70
C ILE A 182 -7.06 0.09 -12.76
N SER A 183 -7.04 1.12 -13.61
CA SER A 183 -8.18 2.01 -13.82
C SER A 183 -9.41 1.26 -14.29
N ASP A 184 -9.28 0.41 -15.33
CA ASP A 184 -10.40 -0.37 -15.88
C ASP A 184 -11.04 -1.27 -14.81
N HIS A 185 -10.21 -1.91 -13.97
CA HIS A 185 -10.69 -2.74 -12.88
C HIS A 185 -11.51 -1.92 -11.87
N LEU A 186 -10.97 -0.81 -11.38
CA LEU A 186 -11.63 0.02 -10.37
C LEU A 186 -12.89 0.70 -10.90
N LEU A 187 -12.88 1.20 -12.15
CA LEU A 187 -14.04 1.75 -12.82
C LEU A 187 -15.18 0.72 -12.93
N GLY A 188 -14.84 -0.56 -13.18
CA GLY A 188 -15.80 -1.67 -13.21
C GLY A 188 -16.53 -1.91 -11.88
N PHE A 189 -15.98 -1.45 -10.75
CA PHE A 189 -16.60 -1.47 -9.42
C PHE A 189 -17.23 -0.14 -9.02
N GLY A 190 -17.33 0.83 -9.94
CA GLY A 190 -17.97 2.13 -9.71
C GLY A 190 -17.09 3.18 -9.06
N TYR A 191 -15.77 2.94 -8.94
CA TYR A 191 -14.83 3.97 -8.53
C TYR A 191 -14.59 4.95 -9.68
N ARG A 192 -14.16 6.16 -9.33
CA ARG A 192 -13.74 7.20 -10.28
C ARG A 192 -12.33 7.63 -9.92
N LEU A 193 -11.48 7.87 -10.91
CA LEU A 193 -10.20 8.53 -10.69
C LEU A 193 -10.45 9.98 -10.26
N ILE A 194 -9.99 10.31 -9.07
CA ILE A 194 -10.15 11.63 -8.46
C ILE A 194 -8.93 12.49 -8.74
N LYS A 195 -7.74 11.91 -8.59
CA LYS A 195 -6.47 12.64 -8.75
C LYS A 195 -5.32 11.69 -9.02
N THR A 196 -4.32 12.19 -9.73
CA THR A 196 -3.01 11.54 -9.87
C THR A 196 -1.95 12.46 -9.25
N PHE A 197 -1.11 11.92 -8.37
CA PHE A 197 0.00 12.63 -7.74
C PHE A 197 1.30 12.22 -8.43
N ALA A 198 2.20 13.18 -8.62
CA ALA A 198 3.51 12.99 -9.28
C ALA A 198 3.46 12.24 -10.63
N GLY A 199 2.28 12.00 -11.17
CA GLY A 199 2.07 11.32 -12.44
C GLY A 199 1.99 9.78 -12.37
N PHE A 200 2.01 9.20 -11.16
CA PHE A 200 1.97 7.75 -10.97
C PHE A 200 1.12 7.26 -9.78
N ASP A 201 0.96 8.04 -8.71
CA ASP A 201 0.05 7.66 -7.63
C ASP A 201 -1.38 8.07 -7.97
N GLU A 202 -2.26 7.11 -8.12
CA GLU A 202 -3.63 7.31 -8.50
C GLU A 202 -4.58 7.16 -7.31
N LEU A 203 -5.49 8.13 -7.15
CA LEU A 203 -6.51 8.13 -6.11
C LEU A 203 -7.89 7.92 -6.71
N TYR A 204 -8.57 6.90 -6.23
CA TYR A 204 -9.93 6.53 -6.64
C TYR A 204 -10.91 6.61 -5.48
N ALA A 205 -12.17 6.97 -5.77
CA ALA A 205 -13.25 6.96 -4.78
C ALA A 205 -14.61 6.63 -5.44
N LYS A 206 -15.53 6.14 -4.62
CA LYS A 206 -16.96 5.97 -4.97
C LYS A 206 -17.76 7.21 -4.66
#